data_870f6ff69da0df3f994b61d404ebeaea
#
_entry.id   870f6ff69da0df3f994b61d404ebeaea
#
_cell.length_a   1.000
_cell.length_b   1.000
_cell.length_c   1.000
_cell.angle_alpha   90.00
_cell.angle_beta   90.00
_cell.angle_gamma   90.00
#
_symmetry.space_group_name_H-M   'P 1'
#
loop_
_entity.id
_entity.type
_entity.pdbx_description
1 polymer ?
#
loop_
_entity_poly.entity_id
_entity_poly.type
_entity_poly.pdbx_seq_one_letter_code
_entity_poly.pdbx_strand_id
1 'polypeptide(L)'
;MNGTSKPVEVSTKLQRIAELARRMPERQLTTLSHHIDVEWLKEAYRRTRKDGASGVDGETAEQYAANLDANLESLLTRVKTASYRAPPVRRVHIPKDGGTRPIGIPTFEDKVLQRAYAMVLEAVYEQEFLDCSYGFRPGRSAHQALDAFWKQMTLMGGGWVLELDIRSFFDALDHGQLRQVIERRVRDGSVLRHVGKWLKAGVLEEGTLRHPEMGTPQGGVISPVLANIYLHEVLDTWFEREVKPRLKGRAFLIRYADDAVLGFSLEEDAQRVLEVLPKRFAKYGLTLHPEKTRLVRFAPKQHDGDDDSGTFDFLGFTHHWGLSRKGKAIIKRKTASKRLRRSLTRISQWCRAHRHDRVTSQHQMLARKMRGHYGYYGITGNIRMLTAYWHAVERTWQRWLSRRSQRAKIKWDRFKQLLRVFPLPPPKVVHSIYRVANP
;
A
#
# COMPACT_ATOMS: atom_id res chain seq x y z
N MET A 1 -17.65 -35.86 11.36
CA MET A 1 -18.17 -35.40 10.05
C MET A 1 -18.26 -33.88 10.10
N ASN A 2 -17.24 -33.16 9.68
CA ASN A 2 -17.17 -31.73 9.80
C ASN A 2 -16.99 -31.07 8.44
N GLY A 3 -18.00 -30.50 8.00
CA GLY A 3 -18.31 -29.21 7.41
C GLY A 3 -17.27 -28.52 6.52
N THR A 4 -16.94 -29.08 5.35
CA THR A 4 -16.18 -28.41 4.27
C THR A 4 -17.04 -27.55 3.33
N SER A 5 -18.35 -27.40 3.60
CA SER A 5 -19.29 -26.69 2.70
C SER A 5 -19.31 -25.16 2.84
N LYS A 6 -18.87 -24.61 3.96
CA LYS A 6 -19.08 -23.20 4.31
C LYS A 6 -18.12 -22.18 3.64
N PRO A 7 -16.82 -22.43 3.40
CA PRO A 7 -15.98 -21.52 2.62
C PRO A 7 -16.43 -21.36 1.17
N VAL A 8 -16.97 -22.41 0.58
CA VAL A 8 -17.53 -22.41 -0.78
C VAL A 8 -18.75 -21.50 -0.87
N GLU A 9 -19.60 -21.47 0.17
CA GLU A 9 -20.79 -20.63 0.20
C GLU A 9 -20.45 -19.13 0.18
N VAL A 10 -19.48 -18.67 0.97
CA VAL A 10 -19.04 -17.24 0.98
C VAL A 10 -18.39 -16.87 -0.35
N SER A 11 -17.58 -17.76 -0.94
CA SER A 11 -17.01 -17.57 -2.28
C SER A 11 -18.10 -17.41 -3.33
N THR A 12 -19.14 -18.22 -3.27
CA THR A 12 -20.30 -18.14 -4.19
C THR A 12 -21.05 -16.82 -4.04
N LYS A 13 -21.26 -16.34 -2.79
CA LYS A 13 -21.90 -15.03 -2.53
C LYS A 13 -21.05 -13.89 -3.11
N LEU A 14 -19.73 -13.92 -2.92
CA LEU A 14 -18.81 -12.93 -3.50
C LEU A 14 -18.87 -12.94 -5.04
N GLN A 15 -18.88 -14.11 -5.66
CA GLN A 15 -19.02 -14.24 -7.11
C GLN A 15 -20.36 -13.68 -7.61
N ARG A 16 -21.47 -13.96 -6.91
CA ARG A 16 -22.80 -13.42 -7.25
C ARG A 16 -22.84 -11.89 -7.19
N ILE A 17 -22.24 -11.28 -6.15
CA ILE A 17 -22.12 -9.83 -6.05
C ILE A 17 -21.30 -9.27 -7.22
N ALA A 18 -20.16 -9.89 -7.53
CA ALA A 18 -19.30 -9.48 -8.64
C ALA A 18 -20.01 -9.61 -10.01
N GLU A 19 -20.75 -10.72 -10.23
CA GLU A 19 -21.54 -10.90 -11.46
C GLU A 19 -22.66 -9.86 -11.57
N LEU A 20 -23.38 -9.60 -10.49
CA LEU A 20 -24.42 -8.56 -10.45
C LEU A 20 -23.83 -7.19 -10.80
N ALA A 21 -22.70 -6.85 -10.20
CA ALA A 21 -21.99 -5.60 -10.49
C ALA A 21 -21.57 -5.50 -11.96
N ARG A 22 -21.06 -6.59 -12.56
CA ARG A 22 -20.62 -6.63 -13.95
C ARG A 22 -21.79 -6.55 -14.94
N ARG A 23 -22.90 -7.23 -14.64
CA ARG A 23 -24.10 -7.24 -15.52
C ARG A 23 -24.84 -5.92 -15.51
N MET A 24 -24.71 -5.13 -14.46
CA MET A 24 -25.44 -3.88 -14.26
C MET A 24 -24.49 -2.70 -13.98
N PRO A 25 -23.58 -2.33 -14.92
CA PRO A 25 -22.53 -1.33 -14.66
C PRO A 25 -23.11 0.07 -14.38
N GLU A 26 -24.24 0.42 -14.98
CA GLU A 26 -24.89 1.73 -14.84
C GLU A 26 -25.86 1.81 -13.63
N ARG A 27 -26.20 0.67 -13.01
CA ARG A 27 -27.22 0.62 -11.95
C ARG A 27 -26.63 0.71 -10.57
N GLN A 28 -27.31 1.44 -9.70
CA GLN A 28 -27.02 1.46 -8.26
C GLN A 28 -27.45 0.14 -7.61
N LEU A 29 -26.57 -0.45 -6.81
CA LEU A 29 -26.84 -1.65 -6.05
C LEU A 29 -27.38 -1.28 -4.67
N THR A 30 -28.61 -1.69 -4.38
CA THR A 30 -29.37 -1.27 -3.18
C THR A 30 -29.43 -2.34 -2.11
N THR A 31 -29.19 -3.60 -2.44
CA THR A 31 -29.35 -4.75 -1.56
C THR A 31 -28.10 -5.61 -1.54
N LEU A 32 -27.12 -5.25 -0.71
CA LEU A 32 -25.83 -5.95 -0.58
C LEU A 32 -25.61 -6.49 0.83
N SER A 33 -26.09 -5.77 1.83
CA SER A 33 -25.85 -6.07 3.26
C SER A 33 -26.53 -7.37 3.71
N HIS A 34 -27.56 -7.86 3.01
CA HIS A 34 -28.21 -9.14 3.33
C HIS A 34 -27.27 -10.36 3.15
N HIS A 35 -26.20 -10.23 2.37
CA HIS A 35 -25.17 -11.26 2.24
C HIS A 35 -24.34 -11.43 3.51
N ILE A 36 -24.33 -10.42 4.41
CA ILE A 36 -23.56 -10.45 5.65
C ILE A 36 -24.36 -11.25 6.68
N ASP A 37 -24.00 -12.50 6.86
CA ASP A 37 -24.48 -13.43 7.88
C ASP A 37 -23.32 -13.93 8.77
N VAL A 38 -23.58 -14.87 9.67
CA VAL A 38 -22.55 -15.40 10.59
C VAL A 38 -21.39 -16.03 9.82
N GLU A 39 -21.66 -16.80 8.75
CA GLU A 39 -20.61 -17.44 7.96
C GLU A 39 -19.75 -16.41 7.21
N TRP A 40 -20.37 -15.33 6.72
CA TRP A 40 -19.63 -14.20 6.15
C TRP A 40 -18.74 -13.53 7.18
N LEU A 41 -19.24 -13.33 8.41
CA LEU A 41 -18.43 -12.76 9.50
C LEU A 41 -17.30 -13.71 9.92
N LYS A 42 -17.50 -15.02 9.92
CA LYS A 42 -16.43 -16.02 10.12
C LYS A 42 -15.33 -15.90 9.06
N GLU A 43 -15.69 -15.76 7.81
CA GLU A 43 -14.72 -15.52 6.73
C GLU A 43 -14.02 -14.17 6.88
N ALA A 44 -14.73 -13.12 7.27
CA ALA A 44 -14.14 -11.82 7.57
C ALA A 44 -13.16 -11.91 8.76
N TYR A 45 -13.53 -12.65 9.83
CA TYR A 45 -12.61 -12.96 10.93
C TYR A 45 -11.37 -13.70 10.41
N ARG A 46 -11.52 -14.75 9.58
CA ARG A 46 -10.41 -15.51 9.03
C ARG A 46 -9.43 -14.62 8.25
N ARG A 47 -9.94 -13.67 7.45
CA ARG A 47 -9.15 -12.71 6.65
C ARG A 47 -8.58 -11.55 7.48
N THR A 48 -9.06 -11.34 8.70
CA THR A 48 -8.55 -10.27 9.57
C THR A 48 -7.23 -10.70 10.20
N ARG A 49 -6.24 -9.80 10.16
CA ARG A 49 -4.91 -10.02 10.74
C ARG A 49 -5.00 -10.17 12.28
N LYS A 50 -4.38 -11.22 12.83
CA LYS A 50 -4.46 -11.57 14.27
C LYS A 50 -3.35 -10.97 15.13
N ASP A 51 -2.19 -10.69 14.55
CA ASP A 51 -0.99 -10.16 15.24
C ASP A 51 -0.94 -8.61 15.28
N GLY A 52 -2.07 -7.95 15.02
CA GLY A 52 -2.18 -6.50 15.07
C GLY A 52 -2.42 -5.98 16.50
N ALA A 53 -2.06 -4.70 16.74
CA ALA A 53 -2.31 -4.05 18.01
C ALA A 53 -3.80 -4.01 18.35
N SER A 54 -4.16 -4.11 19.65
CA SER A 54 -5.53 -3.99 20.17
C SER A 54 -6.05 -2.56 20.08
N GLY A 55 -7.37 -2.41 20.05
CA GLY A 55 -8.07 -1.12 20.05
C GLY A 55 -8.11 -0.45 21.41
N VAL A 56 -9.16 0.36 21.63
CA VAL A 56 -9.42 1.08 22.90
C VAL A 56 -9.83 0.16 24.05
N ASP A 57 -10.45 -0.99 23.72
CA ASP A 57 -10.91 -2.03 24.63
C ASP A 57 -9.79 -2.92 25.16
N GLY A 58 -8.60 -2.86 24.54
CA GLY A 58 -7.47 -3.72 24.88
C GLY A 58 -7.62 -5.18 24.43
N GLU A 59 -8.77 -5.57 23.85
CA GLU A 59 -9.06 -6.94 23.46
C GLU A 59 -8.14 -7.40 22.30
N THR A 60 -7.53 -8.58 22.50
CA THR A 60 -6.69 -9.22 21.48
C THR A 60 -7.51 -10.16 20.59
N ALA A 61 -6.93 -10.55 19.44
CA ALA A 61 -7.55 -11.54 18.57
C ALA A 61 -7.77 -12.90 19.26
N GLU A 62 -6.89 -13.29 20.18
CA GLU A 62 -6.96 -14.55 20.94
C GLU A 62 -8.11 -14.51 21.95
N GLN A 63 -8.25 -13.38 22.67
CA GLN A 63 -9.36 -13.17 23.61
C GLN A 63 -10.71 -13.18 22.89
N TYR A 64 -10.81 -12.47 21.77
CA TYR A 64 -12.04 -12.48 20.94
C TYR A 64 -12.37 -13.88 20.42
N ALA A 65 -11.36 -14.67 20.06
CA ALA A 65 -11.51 -16.03 19.54
C ALA A 65 -12.05 -17.02 20.59
N ALA A 66 -11.87 -16.76 21.89
CA ALA A 66 -12.33 -17.66 22.96
C ALA A 66 -13.85 -17.88 22.94
N ASN A 67 -14.63 -16.87 22.49
CA ASN A 67 -16.09 -16.94 22.38
C ASN A 67 -16.55 -16.52 20.96
N LEU A 68 -15.84 -17.00 19.92
CA LEU A 68 -15.97 -16.49 18.55
C LEU A 68 -17.42 -16.54 18.03
N ASP A 69 -18.09 -17.68 18.13
CA ASP A 69 -19.45 -17.85 17.58
C ASP A 69 -20.45 -16.90 18.26
N ALA A 70 -20.45 -16.84 19.59
CA ALA A 70 -21.31 -15.94 20.36
C ALA A 70 -21.02 -14.45 20.07
N ASN A 71 -19.74 -14.08 19.94
CA ASN A 71 -19.33 -12.72 19.61
C ASN A 71 -19.83 -12.32 18.20
N LEU A 72 -19.67 -13.20 17.21
CA LEU A 72 -20.12 -12.93 15.84
C LEU A 72 -21.65 -12.89 15.71
N GLU A 73 -22.38 -13.75 16.43
CA GLU A 73 -23.86 -13.70 16.48
C GLU A 73 -24.38 -12.42 17.13
N SER A 74 -23.78 -12.02 18.26
CA SER A 74 -24.08 -10.75 18.93
C SER A 74 -23.80 -9.56 18.01
N LEU A 75 -22.64 -9.55 17.34
CA LEU A 75 -22.27 -8.51 16.39
C LEU A 75 -23.29 -8.42 15.25
N LEU A 76 -23.65 -9.56 14.64
CA LEU A 76 -24.62 -9.61 13.55
C LEU A 76 -25.98 -9.08 13.99
N THR A 77 -26.43 -9.46 15.18
CA THR A 77 -27.69 -8.97 15.76
C THR A 77 -27.68 -7.46 15.90
N ARG A 78 -26.62 -6.88 16.45
CA ARG A 78 -26.46 -5.42 16.58
C ARG A 78 -26.40 -4.71 15.23
N VAL A 79 -25.82 -5.33 14.22
CA VAL A 79 -25.80 -4.80 12.84
C VAL A 79 -27.20 -4.80 12.23
N LYS A 80 -27.94 -5.91 12.36
CA LYS A 80 -29.31 -6.07 11.80
C LYS A 80 -30.34 -5.18 12.47
N THR A 81 -30.25 -5.02 13.79
CA THR A 81 -31.14 -4.16 14.58
C THR A 81 -30.75 -2.67 14.54
N ALA A 82 -29.71 -2.32 13.80
CA ALA A 82 -29.14 -0.98 13.70
C ALA A 82 -28.60 -0.41 15.04
N SER A 83 -28.50 -1.23 16.09
CA SER A 83 -27.99 -0.84 17.42
C SER A 83 -26.44 -0.84 17.50
N TYR A 84 -25.74 -1.37 16.50
CA TYR A 84 -24.28 -1.30 16.43
C TYR A 84 -23.80 0.17 16.49
N ARG A 85 -22.80 0.42 17.33
CA ARG A 85 -22.08 1.71 17.43
C ARG A 85 -20.60 1.46 17.17
N ALA A 86 -19.99 2.25 16.28
CA ALA A 86 -18.56 2.16 16.03
C ALA A 86 -17.79 2.68 17.26
N PRO A 87 -16.90 1.87 17.86
CA PRO A 87 -16.07 2.34 18.96
C PRO A 87 -15.06 3.38 18.45
N PRO A 88 -14.57 4.28 19.32
CA PRO A 88 -13.49 5.17 18.94
C PRO A 88 -12.22 4.38 18.61
N VAL A 89 -11.39 4.91 17.72
CA VAL A 89 -10.10 4.30 17.40
C VAL A 89 -9.01 4.78 18.36
N ARG A 90 -8.12 3.89 18.77
CA ARG A 90 -6.96 4.24 19.59
C ARG A 90 -5.87 4.84 18.71
N ARG A 91 -5.48 6.10 18.95
CA ARG A 91 -4.42 6.76 18.17
C ARG A 91 -3.04 6.33 18.64
N VAL A 92 -2.18 6.02 17.69
CA VAL A 92 -0.77 5.72 17.90
C VAL A 92 0.05 6.45 16.85
N HIS A 93 1.12 7.10 17.30
CA HIS A 93 2.04 7.80 16.40
C HIS A 93 3.20 6.88 15.99
N ILE A 94 3.35 6.64 14.71
CA ILE A 94 4.50 5.88 14.17
C ILE A 94 5.50 6.81 13.52
N PRO A 95 6.84 6.59 13.71
CA PRO A 95 7.87 7.41 13.11
C PRO A 95 7.79 7.41 11.57
N LYS A 96 7.75 8.61 10.98
CA LYS A 96 7.86 8.88 9.54
C LYS A 96 9.03 9.83 9.30
N ASP A 97 9.55 9.90 8.05
CA ASP A 97 10.61 10.86 7.70
C ASP A 97 10.15 12.29 7.98
N GLY A 98 10.88 12.97 8.87
CA GLY A 98 10.59 14.34 9.27
C GLY A 98 9.47 14.52 10.30
N GLY A 99 9.02 13.43 10.98
CA GLY A 99 7.98 13.54 12.01
C GLY A 99 7.32 12.22 12.38
N THR A 100 6.07 12.29 12.77
CA THR A 100 5.23 11.12 13.10
C THR A 100 4.01 11.05 12.19
N ARG A 101 3.49 9.85 12.02
CA ARG A 101 2.22 9.60 11.32
C ARG A 101 1.20 9.04 12.32
N PRO A 102 0.07 9.72 12.54
CA PRO A 102 -0.98 9.20 13.39
C PRO A 102 -1.66 8.01 12.72
N ILE A 103 -1.89 6.93 13.47
CA ILE A 103 -2.65 5.77 13.03
C ILE A 103 -3.75 5.50 14.06
N GLY A 104 -4.98 5.35 13.60
CA GLY A 104 -6.11 4.92 14.40
C GLY A 104 -6.25 3.40 14.38
N ILE A 105 -6.24 2.77 15.54
CA ILE A 105 -6.37 1.31 15.69
C ILE A 105 -7.79 1.00 16.17
N PRO A 106 -8.66 0.39 15.34
CA PRO A 106 -9.99 -0.06 15.74
C PRO A 106 -9.93 -1.22 16.73
N THR A 107 -10.99 -1.48 17.47
CA THR A 107 -11.17 -2.70 18.26
C THR A 107 -11.08 -3.94 17.36
N PHE A 108 -10.81 -5.12 17.94
CA PHE A 108 -10.68 -6.31 17.11
C PHE A 108 -12.03 -6.69 16.47
N GLU A 109 -13.12 -6.60 17.19
CA GLU A 109 -14.48 -6.80 16.66
C GLU A 109 -14.76 -5.86 15.48
N ASP A 110 -14.43 -4.58 15.65
CA ASP A 110 -14.65 -3.59 14.58
C ASP A 110 -13.79 -3.86 13.34
N LYS A 111 -12.56 -4.37 13.51
CA LYS A 111 -11.75 -4.83 12.37
C LYS A 111 -12.42 -5.97 11.59
N VAL A 112 -13.08 -6.89 12.28
CA VAL A 112 -13.82 -7.99 11.65
C VAL A 112 -15.03 -7.44 10.88
N LEU A 113 -15.80 -6.53 11.47
CA LEU A 113 -16.94 -5.94 10.80
C LEU A 113 -16.53 -5.09 9.59
N GLN A 114 -15.50 -4.26 9.73
CA GLN A 114 -14.96 -3.49 8.62
C GLN A 114 -14.48 -4.41 7.48
N ARG A 115 -13.85 -5.55 7.80
CA ARG A 115 -13.46 -6.55 6.81
C ARG A 115 -14.68 -7.14 6.09
N ALA A 116 -15.76 -7.42 6.80
CA ALA A 116 -16.98 -7.94 6.21
C ALA A 116 -17.57 -6.98 5.15
N TYR A 117 -17.64 -5.69 5.46
CA TYR A 117 -18.11 -4.68 4.51
C TYR A 117 -17.08 -4.39 3.40
N ALA A 118 -15.79 -4.44 3.71
CA ALA A 118 -14.75 -4.33 2.69
C ALA A 118 -14.85 -5.42 1.64
N MET A 119 -15.15 -6.67 2.03
CA MET A 119 -15.36 -7.78 1.09
C MET A 119 -16.54 -7.53 0.15
N VAL A 120 -17.62 -6.91 0.63
CA VAL A 120 -18.78 -6.52 -0.21
C VAL A 120 -18.36 -5.46 -1.21
N LEU A 121 -17.72 -4.37 -0.74
CA LEU A 121 -17.28 -3.28 -1.60
C LEU A 121 -16.22 -3.72 -2.61
N GLU A 122 -15.25 -4.55 -2.20
CA GLU A 122 -14.25 -5.13 -3.09
C GLU A 122 -14.91 -5.94 -4.21
N ALA A 123 -15.91 -6.78 -3.91
CA ALA A 123 -16.60 -7.58 -4.92
C ALA A 123 -17.32 -6.73 -5.98
N VAL A 124 -17.85 -5.56 -5.58
CA VAL A 124 -18.49 -4.61 -6.50
C VAL A 124 -17.43 -3.84 -7.30
N TYR A 125 -16.53 -3.14 -6.63
CA TYR A 125 -15.63 -2.16 -7.26
C TYR A 125 -14.47 -2.77 -8.04
N GLU A 126 -14.08 -4.03 -7.75
CA GLU A 126 -13.10 -4.74 -8.60
C GLU A 126 -13.61 -4.95 -10.04
N GLN A 127 -14.92 -4.84 -10.29
CA GLN A 127 -15.49 -4.89 -11.63
C GLN A 127 -15.41 -3.53 -12.36
N GLU A 128 -15.10 -2.46 -11.64
CA GLU A 128 -15.08 -1.08 -12.16
C GLU A 128 -13.67 -0.47 -12.18
N PHE A 129 -12.82 -0.86 -11.22
CA PHE A 129 -11.47 -0.32 -11.13
C PHE A 129 -10.68 -0.54 -12.41
N LEU A 130 -10.12 0.54 -12.93
CA LEU A 130 -9.30 0.54 -14.14
C LEU A 130 -7.94 -0.15 -13.92
N ASP A 131 -7.32 -0.59 -15.01
CA ASP A 131 -6.03 -1.27 -15.00
C ASP A 131 -4.86 -0.38 -14.55
N CYS A 132 -5.03 0.92 -14.53
CA CYS A 132 -4.04 1.87 -14.03
C CYS A 132 -3.87 1.82 -12.49
N SER A 133 -4.84 1.24 -11.74
CA SER A 133 -4.86 1.16 -10.28
C SER A 133 -4.37 -0.18 -9.75
N TYR A 134 -3.40 -0.16 -8.82
CA TYR A 134 -2.74 -1.37 -8.30
C TYR A 134 -2.80 -1.52 -6.78
N GLY A 135 -2.77 -0.41 -6.02
CA GLY A 135 -2.63 -0.46 -4.56
C GLY A 135 -3.85 -1.06 -3.86
N PHE A 136 -3.62 -1.94 -2.88
CA PHE A 136 -4.65 -2.57 -2.04
C PHE A 136 -5.74 -3.35 -2.78
N ARG A 137 -5.50 -3.72 -4.03
CA ARG A 137 -6.42 -4.54 -4.82
C ARG A 137 -6.00 -6.01 -4.82
N PRO A 138 -6.97 -6.95 -4.77
CA PRO A 138 -6.69 -8.39 -4.87
C PRO A 138 -5.93 -8.72 -6.16
N GLY A 139 -4.89 -9.57 -6.07
CA GLY A 139 -4.10 -9.98 -7.22
C GLY A 139 -3.20 -8.91 -7.85
N ARG A 140 -3.20 -7.68 -7.32
CA ARG A 140 -2.34 -6.58 -7.78
C ARG A 140 -1.18 -6.34 -6.79
N SER A 141 -0.05 -5.86 -7.31
CA SER A 141 1.15 -5.61 -6.50
C SER A 141 1.92 -4.37 -6.96
N ALA A 142 2.81 -3.87 -6.09
CA ALA A 142 3.72 -2.78 -6.41
C ALA A 142 4.65 -3.13 -7.58
N HIS A 143 5.07 -4.40 -7.70
CA HIS A 143 5.93 -4.85 -8.79
C HIS A 143 5.21 -4.82 -10.14
N GLN A 144 3.90 -5.17 -10.18
CA GLN A 144 3.09 -5.04 -11.39
C GLN A 144 2.93 -3.57 -11.80
N ALA A 145 2.73 -2.65 -10.85
CA ALA A 145 2.69 -1.21 -11.13
C ALA A 145 4.01 -0.71 -11.72
N LEU A 146 5.16 -1.13 -11.13
CA LEU A 146 6.49 -0.80 -11.62
C LEU A 146 6.75 -1.37 -13.04
N ASP A 147 6.26 -2.56 -13.33
CA ASP A 147 6.42 -3.19 -14.64
C ASP A 147 5.50 -2.56 -15.69
N ALA A 148 4.28 -2.17 -15.30
CA ALA A 148 3.38 -1.41 -16.17
C ALA A 148 3.99 -0.05 -16.55
N PHE A 149 4.53 0.69 -15.58
CA PHE A 149 5.27 1.92 -15.85
C PHE A 149 6.42 1.70 -16.82
N TRP A 150 7.27 0.71 -16.54
CA TRP A 150 8.42 0.37 -17.38
C TRP A 150 8.00 0.05 -18.82
N LYS A 151 6.96 -0.77 -19.01
CA LYS A 151 6.43 -1.13 -20.33
C LYS A 151 5.92 0.08 -21.10
N GLN A 152 5.03 0.87 -20.49
CA GLN A 152 4.41 2.04 -21.12
C GLN A 152 5.46 3.09 -21.53
N MET A 153 6.37 3.43 -20.61
CA MET A 153 7.39 4.44 -20.87
C MET A 153 8.45 3.95 -21.90
N THR A 154 8.78 2.65 -21.90
CA THR A 154 9.67 2.05 -22.93
C THR A 154 9.02 2.08 -24.31
N LEU A 155 7.72 1.77 -24.42
CA LEU A 155 6.96 1.86 -25.68
C LEU A 155 6.84 3.29 -26.20
N MET A 156 6.87 4.29 -25.31
CA MET A 156 6.88 5.70 -25.70
C MET A 156 8.27 6.18 -26.13
N GLY A 157 9.34 5.47 -25.82
CA GLY A 157 10.72 5.88 -26.09
C GLY A 157 11.24 6.96 -25.14
N GLY A 158 10.52 7.27 -24.07
CA GLY A 158 10.74 8.38 -23.14
C GLY A 158 9.68 9.45 -23.25
N GLY A 159 9.88 10.58 -22.56
CA GLY A 159 8.95 11.69 -22.53
C GLY A 159 8.96 12.43 -21.19
N TRP A 160 7.79 12.70 -20.65
CA TRP A 160 7.60 13.47 -19.42
C TRP A 160 6.88 12.62 -18.37
N VAL A 161 7.32 12.72 -17.12
CA VAL A 161 6.69 12.07 -15.98
C VAL A 161 6.21 13.12 -14.99
N LEU A 162 4.94 13.10 -14.68
CA LEU A 162 4.33 13.89 -13.62
C LEU A 162 4.18 13.01 -12.38
N GLU A 163 5.01 13.29 -11.37
CA GLU A 163 4.86 12.70 -10.02
C GLU A 163 3.71 13.41 -9.31
N LEU A 164 2.80 12.66 -8.73
CA LEU A 164 1.65 13.19 -8.02
C LEU A 164 1.68 12.74 -6.55
N ASP A 165 1.69 13.72 -5.63
CA ASP A 165 1.61 13.50 -4.18
C ASP A 165 0.42 14.29 -3.61
N ILE A 166 -0.51 13.59 -2.95
CA ILE A 166 -1.68 14.20 -2.32
C ILE A 166 -1.34 14.55 -0.88
N ARG A 167 -1.55 15.83 -0.51
CA ARG A 167 -1.27 16.29 0.86
C ARG A 167 -2.27 15.67 1.84
N SER A 168 -1.75 14.90 2.82
CA SER A 168 -2.56 14.34 3.92
C SER A 168 -3.87 13.68 3.46
N PHE A 169 -3.83 12.87 2.40
CA PHE A 169 -5.01 12.31 1.72
C PHE A 169 -6.08 11.78 2.69
N PHE A 170 -5.70 10.92 3.64
CA PHE A 170 -6.64 10.32 4.58
C PHE A 170 -7.23 11.32 5.57
N ASP A 171 -6.51 12.38 5.92
CA ASP A 171 -6.96 13.41 6.85
C ASP A 171 -7.83 14.48 6.15
N ALA A 172 -7.65 14.64 4.82
CA ALA A 172 -8.36 15.62 4.01
C ALA A 172 -9.65 15.08 3.37
N LEU A 173 -9.95 13.78 3.54
CA LEU A 173 -11.05 13.14 2.84
C LEU A 173 -12.39 13.62 3.41
N ASP A 174 -13.16 14.33 2.59
CA ASP A 174 -14.49 14.82 2.94
C ASP A 174 -15.51 13.67 3.00
N HIS A 175 -16.23 13.53 4.12
CA HIS A 175 -17.18 12.44 4.35
C HIS A 175 -18.39 12.53 3.42
N GLY A 176 -18.86 13.74 3.12
CA GLY A 176 -19.99 13.97 2.23
C GLY A 176 -19.67 13.62 0.80
N GLN A 177 -18.51 14.07 0.31
CA GLN A 177 -18.01 13.75 -1.03
C GLN A 177 -17.78 12.24 -1.19
N LEU A 178 -17.13 11.60 -0.21
CA LEU A 178 -16.92 10.14 -0.24
C LEU A 178 -18.25 9.40 -0.30
N ARG A 179 -19.24 9.81 0.53
CA ARG A 179 -20.56 9.22 0.52
C ARG A 179 -21.21 9.36 -0.86
N GLN A 180 -21.18 10.53 -1.47
CA GLN A 180 -21.73 10.78 -2.81
C GLN A 180 -21.06 9.89 -3.86
N VAL A 181 -19.74 9.72 -3.78
CA VAL A 181 -18.99 8.84 -4.70
C VAL A 181 -19.43 7.39 -4.54
N ILE A 182 -19.58 6.89 -3.29
CA ILE A 182 -20.06 5.53 -3.04
C ILE A 182 -21.49 5.37 -3.54
N GLU A 183 -22.39 6.32 -3.27
CA GLU A 183 -23.81 6.28 -3.62
C GLU A 183 -24.06 6.20 -5.14
N ARG A 184 -23.12 6.63 -5.96
CA ARG A 184 -23.21 6.46 -7.43
C ARG A 184 -23.34 5.00 -7.83
N ARG A 185 -22.77 4.11 -7.04
CA ARG A 185 -22.73 2.68 -7.33
C ARG A 185 -23.36 1.79 -6.27
N VAL A 186 -23.11 2.09 -5.01
CA VAL A 186 -23.63 1.34 -3.86
C VAL A 186 -24.57 2.24 -3.06
N ARG A 187 -25.86 1.99 -3.18
CA ARG A 187 -26.92 2.72 -2.47
C ARG A 187 -27.64 1.83 -1.43
N ASP A 188 -26.93 0.84 -0.89
CA ASP A 188 -27.39 0.04 0.23
C ASP A 188 -27.33 0.86 1.51
N GLY A 189 -28.49 1.08 2.15
CA GLY A 189 -28.60 1.95 3.34
C GLY A 189 -27.81 1.43 4.54
N SER A 190 -27.62 0.11 4.68
CA SER A 190 -26.81 -0.47 5.75
C SER A 190 -25.31 -0.23 5.48
N VAL A 191 -24.86 -0.44 4.24
CA VAL A 191 -23.46 -0.17 3.85
C VAL A 191 -23.11 1.30 4.11
N LEU A 192 -23.91 2.22 3.60
CA LEU A 192 -23.68 3.67 3.77
C LEU A 192 -23.70 4.11 5.22
N ARG A 193 -24.60 3.55 6.03
CA ARG A 193 -24.71 3.86 7.46
C ARG A 193 -23.47 3.40 8.22
N HIS A 194 -22.96 2.19 7.96
CA HIS A 194 -21.78 1.67 8.64
C HIS A 194 -20.52 2.41 8.21
N VAL A 195 -20.34 2.69 6.92
CA VAL A 195 -19.26 3.56 6.45
C VAL A 195 -19.30 4.92 7.17
N GLY A 196 -20.49 5.56 7.23
CA GLY A 196 -20.65 6.82 7.94
C GLY A 196 -20.33 6.73 9.44
N LYS A 197 -20.66 5.60 10.11
CA LYS A 197 -20.32 5.39 11.53
C LYS A 197 -18.81 5.31 11.73
N TRP A 198 -18.06 4.62 10.85
CA TRP A 198 -16.59 4.51 10.94
C TRP A 198 -15.89 5.82 10.61
N LEU A 199 -16.39 6.58 9.66
CA LEU A 199 -15.85 7.90 9.33
C LEU A 199 -15.99 8.88 10.49
N LYS A 200 -17.11 8.79 11.24
CA LYS A 200 -17.41 9.62 12.40
C LYS A 200 -16.96 9.01 13.74
N ALA A 201 -16.37 7.81 13.72
CA ALA A 201 -15.84 7.18 14.91
C ALA A 201 -14.82 8.12 15.58
N GLY A 202 -15.01 8.38 16.87
CA GLY A 202 -14.09 9.23 17.63
C GLY A 202 -12.67 8.65 17.63
N VAL A 203 -11.72 9.52 17.91
CA VAL A 203 -10.31 9.16 18.07
C VAL A 203 -9.93 9.38 19.53
N LEU A 204 -9.51 8.32 20.20
CA LEU A 204 -8.98 8.38 21.56
C LEU A 204 -7.47 8.57 21.51
N GLU A 205 -7.01 9.72 22.00
CA GLU A 205 -5.59 10.10 22.07
C GLU A 205 -5.25 10.60 23.46
N GLU A 206 -4.32 9.95 24.15
CA GLU A 206 -3.88 10.30 25.51
C GLU A 206 -5.02 10.52 26.50
N GLY A 207 -6.07 9.68 26.45
CA GLY A 207 -7.25 9.77 27.29
C GLY A 207 -8.31 10.79 26.85
N THR A 208 -8.05 11.57 25.81
CA THR A 208 -8.99 12.57 25.27
C THR A 208 -9.69 12.03 24.02
N LEU A 209 -11.03 12.04 24.03
CA LEU A 209 -11.85 11.69 22.88
C LEU A 209 -12.04 12.90 21.97
N ARG A 210 -11.66 12.78 20.71
CA ARG A 210 -11.86 13.79 19.67
C ARG A 210 -12.73 13.24 18.56
N HIS A 211 -13.61 14.05 18.00
CA HIS A 211 -14.43 13.70 16.84
C HIS A 211 -13.97 14.52 15.63
N PRO A 212 -13.20 13.94 14.71
CA PRO A 212 -12.80 14.65 13.50
C PRO A 212 -14.01 14.82 12.56
N GLU A 213 -14.19 16.03 12.04
CA GLU A 213 -15.25 16.33 11.06
C GLU A 213 -14.86 15.89 9.64
N MET A 214 -13.58 15.71 9.38
CA MET A 214 -12.98 15.29 8.10
C MET A 214 -11.98 14.15 8.31
N GLY A 215 -11.71 13.44 7.25
CA GLY A 215 -10.72 12.37 7.22
C GLY A 215 -11.27 11.00 7.60
N THR A 216 -10.48 9.99 7.32
CA THR A 216 -10.73 8.63 7.82
C THR A 216 -9.60 8.25 8.77
N PRO A 217 -9.87 7.54 9.87
CA PRO A 217 -8.80 7.04 10.71
C PRO A 217 -7.82 6.21 9.88
N GLN A 218 -6.57 6.69 9.75
CA GLN A 218 -5.52 5.93 9.06
C GLN A 218 -5.27 4.65 9.87
N GLY A 219 -5.57 3.47 9.29
CA GLY A 219 -5.40 2.17 9.94
C GLY A 219 -6.68 1.36 10.07
N GLY A 220 -7.84 1.92 9.73
CA GLY A 220 -9.09 1.16 9.54
C GLY A 220 -8.94 0.11 8.42
N VAL A 221 -9.54 -1.06 8.60
CA VAL A 221 -9.46 -2.16 7.62
C VAL A 221 -10.19 -1.80 6.32
N ILE A 222 -11.23 -0.99 6.39
CA ILE A 222 -12.01 -0.55 5.22
C ILE A 222 -11.39 0.65 4.50
N SER A 223 -10.53 1.44 5.19
CA SER A 223 -10.00 2.71 4.67
C SER A 223 -9.28 2.56 3.31
N PRO A 224 -8.48 1.51 3.03
CA PRO A 224 -7.86 1.31 1.72
C PRO A 224 -8.85 1.14 0.56
N VAL A 225 -9.96 0.46 0.79
CA VAL A 225 -11.02 0.26 -0.22
C VAL A 225 -11.73 1.58 -0.50
N LEU A 226 -12.09 2.32 0.56
CA LEU A 226 -12.71 3.63 0.43
C LEU A 226 -11.80 4.63 -0.30
N ALA A 227 -10.50 4.60 0.01
CA ALA A 227 -9.49 5.41 -0.68
C ALA A 227 -9.44 5.09 -2.18
N ASN A 228 -9.45 3.81 -2.54
CA ASN A 228 -9.45 3.40 -3.94
C ASN A 228 -10.74 3.79 -4.66
N ILE A 229 -11.91 3.65 -4.04
CA ILE A 229 -13.19 4.08 -4.59
C ILE A 229 -13.17 5.60 -4.88
N TYR A 230 -12.67 6.38 -3.92
CA TYR A 230 -12.60 7.83 -4.07
C TYR A 230 -11.65 8.26 -5.18
N LEU A 231 -10.42 7.72 -5.21
CA LEU A 231 -9.43 8.05 -6.22
C LEU A 231 -9.76 7.49 -7.60
N HIS A 232 -10.52 6.41 -7.69
CA HIS A 232 -11.07 5.93 -8.95
C HIS A 232 -11.94 6.98 -9.63
N GLU A 233 -12.81 7.66 -8.87
CA GLU A 233 -13.64 8.74 -9.38
C GLU A 233 -12.83 10.02 -9.64
N VAL A 234 -12.01 10.43 -8.65
CA VAL A 234 -11.30 11.71 -8.69
C VAL A 234 -10.24 11.74 -9.79
N LEU A 235 -9.48 10.65 -9.92
CA LEU A 235 -8.29 10.60 -10.76
C LEU A 235 -8.42 9.60 -11.90
N ASP A 236 -8.68 8.31 -11.63
CA ASP A 236 -8.55 7.25 -12.63
C ASP A 236 -9.54 7.44 -13.79
N THR A 237 -10.83 7.54 -13.47
CA THR A 237 -11.91 7.67 -14.45
C THR A 237 -11.80 9.01 -15.18
N TRP A 238 -11.54 10.08 -14.45
CA TRP A 238 -11.37 11.41 -15.04
C TRP A 238 -10.19 11.44 -16.03
N PHE A 239 -9.03 10.89 -15.64
CA PHE A 239 -7.87 10.86 -16.52
C PHE A 239 -8.12 10.02 -17.77
N GLU A 240 -8.58 8.79 -17.62
CA GLU A 240 -8.74 7.86 -18.75
C GLU A 240 -9.88 8.24 -19.70
N ARG A 241 -11.00 8.77 -19.18
CA ARG A 241 -12.20 9.04 -19.98
C ARG A 241 -12.35 10.50 -20.43
N GLU A 242 -11.85 11.48 -19.65
CA GLU A 242 -12.04 12.89 -19.94
C GLU A 242 -10.76 13.58 -20.44
N VAL A 243 -9.61 13.30 -19.79
CA VAL A 243 -8.35 13.97 -20.10
C VAL A 243 -7.65 13.34 -21.29
N LYS A 244 -7.34 12.04 -21.18
CA LYS A 244 -6.54 11.29 -22.15
C LYS A 244 -7.04 11.39 -23.60
N PRO A 245 -8.37 11.35 -23.90
CA PRO A 245 -8.87 11.54 -25.28
C PRO A 245 -8.65 12.92 -25.86
N ARG A 246 -8.37 13.94 -25.02
CA ARG A 246 -8.14 15.33 -25.43
C ARG A 246 -6.66 15.68 -25.59
N LEU A 247 -5.77 14.74 -25.29
CA LEU A 247 -4.33 14.92 -25.43
C LEU A 247 -3.91 14.66 -26.87
N LYS A 248 -2.87 15.38 -27.32
CA LYS A 248 -2.29 15.22 -28.67
C LYS A 248 -1.39 14.00 -28.75
N GLY A 249 -0.64 13.73 -27.67
CA GLY A 249 0.33 12.67 -27.58
C GLY A 249 -0.17 11.44 -26.82
N ARG A 250 0.71 10.44 -26.67
CA ARG A 250 0.45 9.27 -25.83
C ARG A 250 0.56 9.63 -24.37
N ALA A 251 -0.36 9.14 -23.55
CA ALA A 251 -0.31 9.30 -22.11
C ALA A 251 -0.83 8.05 -21.38
N PHE A 252 -0.36 7.87 -20.15
CA PHE A 252 -0.81 6.80 -19.27
C PHE A 252 -0.78 7.24 -17.80
N LEU A 253 -1.57 6.58 -16.98
CA LEU A 253 -1.59 6.72 -15.52
C LEU A 253 -1.19 5.39 -14.88
N ILE A 254 -0.37 5.44 -13.83
CA ILE A 254 -0.11 4.30 -12.94
C ILE A 254 -0.30 4.78 -11.51
N ARG A 255 -1.26 4.19 -10.79
CA ARG A 255 -1.58 4.55 -9.40
C ARG A 255 -1.42 3.37 -8.46
N TYR A 256 -0.79 3.61 -7.33
CA TYR A 256 -0.69 2.66 -6.22
C TYR A 256 -1.17 3.35 -4.93
N ALA A 257 -2.44 3.14 -4.55
CA ALA A 257 -3.11 3.89 -3.49
C ALA A 257 -3.12 5.39 -3.78
N ASP A 258 -2.54 6.21 -2.90
CA ASP A 258 -2.36 7.66 -3.04
C ASP A 258 -1.12 8.07 -3.85
N ASP A 259 -0.16 7.16 -4.05
CA ASP A 259 1.01 7.39 -4.91
C ASP A 259 0.62 7.20 -6.39
N ALA A 260 0.82 8.19 -7.24
CA ALA A 260 0.54 8.10 -8.66
C ALA A 260 1.61 8.76 -9.53
N VAL A 261 1.78 8.22 -10.74
CA VAL A 261 2.63 8.80 -11.78
C VAL A 261 1.88 8.79 -13.11
N LEU A 262 1.96 9.90 -13.84
CA LEU A 262 1.44 10.03 -15.18
C LEU A 262 2.60 10.18 -16.16
N GLY A 263 2.55 9.45 -17.27
CA GLY A 263 3.54 9.55 -18.34
C GLY A 263 2.95 10.21 -19.58
N PHE A 264 3.73 11.07 -20.24
CA PHE A 264 3.33 11.82 -21.42
C PHE A 264 4.45 11.80 -22.46
N SER A 265 4.09 11.65 -23.72
CA SER A 265 5.05 11.78 -24.83
C SER A 265 5.35 13.23 -25.19
N LEU A 266 4.45 14.19 -24.92
CA LEU A 266 4.57 15.60 -25.20
C LEU A 266 4.56 16.42 -23.91
N GLU A 267 5.43 17.44 -23.85
CA GLU A 267 5.51 18.39 -22.74
C GLU A 267 4.24 19.22 -22.57
N GLU A 268 3.71 19.73 -23.70
CA GLU A 268 2.48 20.54 -23.69
C GLU A 268 1.31 19.83 -23.01
N ASP A 269 1.14 18.54 -23.30
CA ASP A 269 0.10 17.72 -22.69
C ASP A 269 0.31 17.56 -21.19
N ALA A 270 1.57 17.32 -20.76
CA ALA A 270 1.95 17.18 -19.37
C ALA A 270 1.70 18.49 -18.59
N GLN A 271 2.08 19.63 -19.15
CA GLN A 271 1.86 20.95 -18.54
C GLN A 271 0.37 21.27 -18.40
N ARG A 272 -0.42 21.06 -19.45
CA ARG A 272 -1.89 21.23 -19.40
C ARG A 272 -2.53 20.40 -18.31
N VAL A 273 -2.12 19.15 -18.18
CA VAL A 273 -2.64 18.27 -17.12
C VAL A 273 -2.22 18.77 -15.74
N LEU A 274 -0.97 19.20 -15.57
CA LEU A 274 -0.47 19.77 -14.31
C LEU A 274 -1.26 21.02 -13.88
N GLU A 275 -1.67 21.89 -14.82
CA GLU A 275 -2.46 23.08 -14.54
C GLU A 275 -3.90 22.79 -14.11
N VAL A 276 -4.53 21.73 -14.65
CA VAL A 276 -5.93 21.40 -14.33
C VAL A 276 -6.08 20.47 -13.14
N LEU A 277 -5.06 19.68 -12.82
CA LEU A 277 -5.08 18.74 -11.69
C LEU A 277 -5.47 19.40 -10.35
N PRO A 278 -4.88 20.54 -9.93
CA PRO A 278 -5.24 21.17 -8.67
C PRO A 278 -6.72 21.55 -8.61
N LYS A 279 -7.30 22.02 -9.71
CA LYS A 279 -8.73 22.39 -9.82
C LYS A 279 -9.62 21.13 -9.68
N ARG A 280 -9.22 20.04 -10.34
CA ARG A 280 -9.94 18.76 -10.24
C ARG A 280 -9.92 18.24 -8.80
N PHE A 281 -8.75 18.22 -8.15
CA PHE A 281 -8.61 17.73 -6.79
C PHE A 281 -9.33 18.61 -5.77
N ALA A 282 -9.25 19.93 -5.91
CA ALA A 282 -9.96 20.89 -5.05
C ALA A 282 -11.48 20.68 -5.08
N LYS A 283 -12.06 20.33 -6.24
CA LYS A 283 -13.48 19.98 -6.37
C LYS A 283 -13.91 18.84 -5.44
N TYR A 284 -12.98 17.97 -5.07
CA TYR A 284 -13.19 16.83 -4.17
C TYR A 284 -12.52 17.03 -2.81
N GLY A 285 -12.23 18.26 -2.40
CA GLY A 285 -11.64 18.57 -1.10
C GLY A 285 -10.19 18.14 -0.94
N LEU A 286 -9.52 17.73 -2.02
CA LEU A 286 -8.13 17.28 -1.99
C LEU A 286 -7.16 18.38 -2.44
N THR A 287 -5.97 18.37 -1.86
CA THR A 287 -4.90 19.32 -2.20
C THR A 287 -3.64 18.55 -2.61
N LEU A 288 -3.02 18.94 -3.71
CA LEU A 288 -1.74 18.41 -4.13
C LEU A 288 -0.59 19.00 -3.31
N HIS A 289 0.44 18.22 -3.06
CA HIS A 289 1.63 18.70 -2.36
C HIS A 289 2.51 19.51 -3.33
N PRO A 290 2.71 20.84 -3.12
CA PRO A 290 3.33 21.71 -4.13
C PRO A 290 4.79 21.32 -4.44
N GLU A 291 5.56 20.88 -3.45
CA GLU A 291 6.98 20.54 -3.65
C GLU A 291 7.23 19.12 -4.15
N LYS A 292 6.24 18.21 -4.01
CA LYS A 292 6.41 16.81 -4.40
C LYS A 292 5.65 16.46 -5.68
N THR A 293 4.64 17.28 -6.04
CA THR A 293 4.00 17.18 -7.35
C THR A 293 4.89 17.92 -8.34
N ARG A 294 5.56 17.18 -9.21
CA ARG A 294 6.55 17.77 -10.12
C ARG A 294 6.55 17.08 -11.48
N LEU A 295 6.83 17.86 -12.51
CA LEU A 295 7.03 17.40 -13.87
C LEU A 295 8.54 17.16 -14.10
N VAL A 296 8.89 15.99 -14.61
CA VAL A 296 10.26 15.58 -14.87
C VAL A 296 10.40 15.14 -16.32
N ARG A 297 11.36 15.71 -17.07
CA ARG A 297 11.75 15.18 -18.37
C ARG A 297 12.42 13.82 -18.17
N PHE A 298 11.84 12.76 -18.70
CA PHE A 298 12.28 11.40 -18.50
C PHE A 298 12.49 10.69 -19.86
N ALA A 299 13.60 11.02 -20.52
CA ALA A 299 13.95 10.54 -21.84
C ALA A 299 15.40 10.04 -21.85
N PRO A 300 15.79 9.16 -22.80
CA PRO A 300 17.18 8.81 -23.02
C PRO A 300 18.03 10.06 -23.29
N LYS A 301 19.28 10.07 -22.83
CA LYS A 301 20.24 11.11 -23.22
C LYS A 301 20.47 11.03 -24.73
N GLN A 302 20.37 12.14 -25.42
CA GLN A 302 20.58 12.19 -26.87
C GLN A 302 22.07 12.30 -27.24
N HIS A 303 22.87 13.03 -26.41
CA HIS A 303 24.33 13.20 -26.61
C HIS A 303 25.06 13.16 -25.26
N ASP A 304 26.35 12.84 -25.22
CA ASP A 304 27.22 13.01 -24.07
C ASP A 304 27.32 14.50 -23.73
N GLY A 305 26.81 14.89 -22.57
CA GLY A 305 26.71 16.29 -22.15
C GLY A 305 25.27 16.79 -21.96
N ASP A 306 24.27 16.07 -22.43
CA ASP A 306 22.86 16.37 -22.21
C ASP A 306 22.45 15.93 -20.78
N ASP A 307 22.54 16.87 -19.83
CA ASP A 307 22.25 16.60 -18.39
C ASP A 307 20.76 16.62 -18.05
N ASP A 308 19.92 16.75 -19.09
CA ASP A 308 18.49 17.03 -18.95
C ASP A 308 17.60 15.78 -18.77
N SER A 309 18.19 14.56 -18.65
CA SER A 309 17.44 13.35 -18.32
C SER A 309 17.22 13.25 -16.81
N GLY A 310 16.03 13.61 -16.35
CA GLY A 310 15.64 13.59 -14.94
C GLY A 310 15.55 12.18 -14.35
N THR A 311 15.49 12.14 -13.03
CA THR A 311 15.16 10.93 -12.25
C THR A 311 13.99 11.19 -11.34
N PHE A 312 13.21 10.17 -11.05
CA PHE A 312 12.10 10.28 -10.10
C PHE A 312 12.00 9.03 -9.23
N ASP A 313 11.36 9.19 -8.08
CA ASP A 313 11.14 8.13 -7.11
C ASP A 313 9.70 7.64 -7.16
N PHE A 314 9.49 6.34 -7.44
CA PHE A 314 8.18 5.71 -7.38
C PHE A 314 8.26 4.36 -6.69
N LEU A 315 7.36 4.11 -5.73
CA LEU A 315 7.26 2.87 -4.94
C LEU A 315 8.61 2.43 -4.32
N GLY A 316 9.41 3.39 -3.86
CA GLY A 316 10.68 3.12 -3.19
C GLY A 316 11.86 2.85 -4.12
N PHE A 317 11.69 3.04 -5.41
CA PHE A 317 12.75 2.95 -6.41
C PHE A 317 12.97 4.28 -7.11
N THR A 318 14.24 4.64 -7.34
CA THR A 318 14.60 5.71 -8.25
C THR A 318 14.71 5.16 -9.67
N HIS A 319 13.92 5.73 -10.56
CA HIS A 319 13.91 5.42 -11.99
C HIS A 319 14.87 6.35 -12.73
N HIS A 320 15.64 5.81 -13.69
CA HIS A 320 16.55 6.57 -14.51
C HIS A 320 16.82 5.85 -15.83
N TRP A 321 17.13 6.60 -16.87
CA TRP A 321 17.63 6.03 -18.12
C TRP A 321 19.11 5.63 -17.99
N GLY A 322 19.51 4.59 -18.67
CA GLY A 322 20.88 4.11 -18.73
C GLY A 322 21.09 3.15 -19.90
N LEU A 323 22.32 2.74 -20.14
CA LEU A 323 22.64 1.84 -21.24
C LEU A 323 22.58 0.37 -20.79
N SER A 324 22.04 -0.48 -21.66
CA SER A 324 22.14 -1.94 -21.55
C SER A 324 23.58 -2.39 -21.81
N ARG A 325 23.87 -3.69 -21.61
CA ARG A 325 25.20 -4.26 -22.00
C ARG A 325 25.47 -4.17 -23.51
N LYS A 326 24.42 -4.04 -24.32
CA LYS A 326 24.49 -3.89 -25.79
C LYS A 326 24.40 -2.43 -26.26
N GLY A 327 24.61 -1.44 -25.37
CA GLY A 327 24.57 -0.01 -25.70
C GLY A 327 23.16 0.56 -25.93
N LYS A 328 22.08 -0.21 -25.83
CA LYS A 328 20.72 0.31 -26.02
C LYS A 328 20.26 1.05 -24.78
N ALA A 329 19.59 2.19 -24.97
CA ALA A 329 18.95 2.95 -23.89
C ALA A 329 17.83 2.12 -23.27
N ILE A 330 17.84 1.99 -21.94
CA ILE A 330 16.86 1.26 -21.15
C ILE A 330 16.54 1.99 -19.85
N ILE A 331 15.32 1.82 -19.36
CA ILE A 331 14.93 2.30 -18.04
C ILE A 331 15.48 1.35 -16.97
N LYS A 332 16.30 1.89 -16.06
CA LYS A 332 16.86 1.19 -14.91
C LYS A 332 16.16 1.65 -13.64
N ARG A 333 16.11 0.76 -12.67
CA ARG A 333 15.53 0.99 -11.34
C ARG A 333 16.57 0.66 -10.27
N LYS A 334 16.79 1.56 -9.33
CA LYS A 334 17.64 1.34 -8.15
C LYS A 334 16.87 1.64 -6.89
N THR A 335 17.20 1.00 -5.78
CA THR A 335 16.60 1.33 -4.48
C THR A 335 16.79 2.82 -4.18
N ALA A 336 15.73 3.55 -3.90
CA ALA A 336 15.80 4.97 -3.58
C ALA A 336 16.69 5.20 -2.34
N SER A 337 17.59 6.19 -2.42
CA SER A 337 18.63 6.43 -1.40
C SER A 337 18.06 6.61 0.01
N LYS A 338 16.94 7.32 0.15
CA LYS A 338 16.22 7.48 1.42
C LYS A 338 15.75 6.15 2.00
N ARG A 339 15.25 5.24 1.14
CA ARG A 339 14.77 3.92 1.55
C ARG A 339 15.90 3.00 1.98
N LEU A 340 17.01 3.00 1.23
CA LEU A 340 18.21 2.24 1.61
C LEU A 340 18.76 2.71 2.95
N ARG A 341 18.95 4.01 3.13
CA ARG A 341 19.44 4.60 4.38
C ARG A 341 18.55 4.22 5.56
N ARG A 342 17.22 4.35 5.42
CA ARG A 342 16.26 3.97 6.47
C ARG A 342 16.37 2.49 6.82
N SER A 343 16.49 1.60 5.82
CA SER A 343 16.64 0.16 6.05
C SER A 343 17.91 -0.14 6.84
N LEU A 344 19.04 0.46 6.47
CA LEU A 344 20.33 0.29 7.16
C LEU A 344 20.30 0.86 8.58
N THR A 345 19.66 2.02 8.79
CA THR A 345 19.46 2.58 10.13
C THR A 345 18.68 1.63 11.03
N ARG A 346 17.57 1.06 10.53
CA ARG A 346 16.78 0.06 11.28
C ARG A 346 17.58 -1.20 11.62
N ILE A 347 18.41 -1.69 10.69
CA ILE A 347 19.32 -2.81 10.95
C ILE A 347 20.32 -2.43 12.06
N SER A 348 20.92 -1.23 11.99
CA SER A 348 21.89 -0.77 12.99
C SER A 348 21.25 -0.63 14.37
N GLN A 349 20.08 -0.02 14.46
CA GLN A 349 19.31 0.10 15.72
C GLN A 349 18.98 -1.27 16.31
N TRP A 350 18.52 -2.18 15.47
CA TRP A 350 18.21 -3.54 15.88
C TRP A 350 19.46 -4.27 16.39
N CYS A 351 20.57 -4.24 15.66
CA CYS A 351 21.83 -4.83 16.08
C CYS A 351 22.35 -4.23 17.41
N ARG A 352 22.16 -2.93 17.61
CA ARG A 352 22.50 -2.24 18.86
C ARG A 352 21.70 -2.78 20.05
N ALA A 353 20.38 -2.88 19.89
CA ALA A 353 19.48 -3.35 20.94
C ALA A 353 19.74 -4.80 21.32
N HIS A 354 20.04 -5.65 20.32
CA HIS A 354 20.20 -7.10 20.47
C HIS A 354 21.65 -7.58 20.47
N ARG A 355 22.62 -6.65 20.68
CA ARG A 355 24.04 -6.99 20.58
C ARG A 355 24.50 -8.06 21.57
N HIS A 356 23.79 -8.23 22.71
CA HIS A 356 24.10 -9.22 23.74
C HIS A 356 23.41 -10.57 23.53
N ASP A 357 22.44 -10.67 22.61
CA ASP A 357 21.75 -11.90 22.31
C ASP A 357 22.70 -12.95 21.72
N ARG A 358 22.27 -14.22 21.75
CA ARG A 358 23.01 -15.33 21.12
C ARG A 358 23.21 -15.05 19.62
N VAL A 359 24.41 -15.33 19.11
CA VAL A 359 24.75 -15.11 17.69
C VAL A 359 23.79 -15.82 16.75
N THR A 360 23.36 -17.04 17.11
CA THR A 360 22.37 -17.81 16.35
C THR A 360 21.05 -17.07 16.18
N SER A 361 20.53 -16.49 17.26
CA SER A 361 19.28 -15.72 17.25
C SER A 361 19.42 -14.44 16.41
N GLN A 362 20.58 -13.74 16.55
CA GLN A 362 20.89 -12.57 15.73
C GLN A 362 20.94 -12.93 14.25
N HIS A 363 21.65 -14.00 13.89
CA HIS A 363 21.75 -14.49 12.51
C HIS A 363 20.37 -14.79 11.90
N GLN A 364 19.52 -15.56 12.60
CA GLN A 364 18.20 -15.91 12.14
C GLN A 364 17.34 -14.65 11.84
N MET A 365 17.37 -13.68 12.74
CA MET A 365 16.60 -12.45 12.58
C MET A 365 17.16 -11.56 11.47
N LEU A 366 18.48 -11.41 11.37
CA LEU A 366 19.13 -10.66 10.28
C LEU A 366 18.83 -11.32 8.93
N ALA A 367 18.94 -12.65 8.85
CA ALA A 367 18.60 -13.38 7.62
C ALA A 367 17.13 -13.17 7.22
N ARG A 368 16.20 -13.17 8.17
CA ARG A 368 14.78 -12.87 7.91
C ARG A 368 14.58 -11.44 7.39
N LYS A 369 15.20 -10.46 8.05
CA LYS A 369 15.12 -9.04 7.61
C LYS A 369 15.71 -8.84 6.21
N MET A 370 16.83 -9.49 5.89
CA MET A 370 17.48 -9.41 4.58
C MET A 370 16.65 -10.09 3.49
N ARG A 371 16.07 -11.27 3.75
CA ARG A 371 15.15 -11.92 2.80
C ARG A 371 13.93 -11.05 2.52
N GLY A 372 13.35 -10.41 3.54
CA GLY A 372 12.26 -9.45 3.35
C GLY A 372 12.68 -8.24 2.50
N HIS A 373 13.89 -7.72 2.70
CA HIS A 373 14.43 -6.65 1.86
C HIS A 373 14.61 -7.09 0.40
N TYR A 374 15.16 -8.29 0.16
CA TYR A 374 15.30 -8.84 -1.18
C TYR A 374 13.97 -9.19 -1.83
N GLY A 375 12.97 -9.62 -1.04
CA GLY A 375 11.62 -9.89 -1.51
C GLY A 375 10.96 -8.67 -2.15
N TYR A 376 11.27 -7.47 -1.68
CA TYR A 376 10.73 -6.24 -2.25
C TYR A 376 11.70 -5.57 -3.26
N TYR A 377 12.97 -5.37 -2.87
CA TYR A 377 13.94 -4.64 -3.68
C TYR A 377 14.70 -5.52 -4.69
N GLY A 378 14.48 -6.82 -4.69
CA GLY A 378 15.12 -7.79 -5.56
C GLY A 378 14.56 -7.80 -6.98
N ILE A 379 14.62 -6.67 -7.68
CA ILE A 379 14.19 -6.51 -9.08
C ILE A 379 15.36 -6.50 -10.05
N THR A 380 15.06 -6.80 -11.31
CA THR A 380 16.05 -6.69 -12.41
C THR A 380 16.67 -5.29 -12.45
N GLY A 381 18.00 -5.24 -12.54
CA GLY A 381 18.79 -4.00 -12.59
C GLY A 381 19.26 -3.47 -11.24
N ASN A 382 18.70 -3.96 -10.11
CA ASN A 382 19.01 -3.43 -8.76
C ASN A 382 20.08 -4.22 -7.99
N ILE A 383 20.74 -5.20 -8.60
CA ILE A 383 21.69 -6.08 -7.91
C ILE A 383 22.83 -5.32 -7.20
N ARG A 384 23.31 -4.22 -7.78
CA ARG A 384 24.36 -3.38 -7.17
C ARG A 384 23.93 -2.83 -5.81
N MET A 385 22.69 -2.36 -5.69
CA MET A 385 22.18 -1.81 -4.44
C MET A 385 21.92 -2.90 -3.39
N LEU A 386 21.50 -4.10 -3.84
CA LEU A 386 21.34 -5.26 -2.95
C LEU A 386 22.69 -5.73 -2.42
N THR A 387 23.74 -5.75 -3.25
CA THR A 387 25.11 -6.08 -2.85
C THR A 387 25.66 -5.04 -1.87
N ALA A 388 25.45 -3.75 -2.13
CA ALA A 388 25.83 -2.68 -1.22
C ALA A 388 25.09 -2.80 0.15
N TYR A 389 23.81 -3.14 0.12
CA TYR A 389 23.02 -3.42 1.33
C TYR A 389 23.59 -4.61 2.11
N TRP A 390 23.89 -5.72 1.43
CA TRP A 390 24.46 -6.92 2.03
C TRP A 390 25.76 -6.63 2.76
N HIS A 391 26.74 -6.00 2.10
CA HIS A 391 27.99 -5.60 2.71
C HIS A 391 27.82 -4.60 3.89
N ALA A 392 26.85 -3.69 3.77
CA ALA A 392 26.57 -2.75 4.85
C ALA A 392 25.98 -3.46 6.08
N VAL A 393 25.15 -4.49 5.89
CA VAL A 393 24.62 -5.31 6.98
C VAL A 393 25.74 -6.11 7.66
N GLU A 394 26.65 -6.74 6.90
CA GLU A 394 27.81 -7.45 7.45
C GLU A 394 28.67 -6.53 8.33
N ARG A 395 29.04 -5.35 7.80
CA ARG A 395 29.83 -4.35 8.56
C ARG A 395 29.09 -3.85 9.80
N THR A 396 27.78 -3.69 9.72
CA THR A 396 26.97 -3.24 10.84
C THR A 396 26.90 -4.33 11.92
N TRP A 397 26.73 -5.58 11.56
CA TRP A 397 26.70 -6.71 12.48
C TRP A 397 28.04 -6.89 13.17
N GLN A 398 29.15 -6.91 12.44
CA GLN A 398 30.51 -6.97 12.99
C GLN A 398 30.78 -5.81 13.99
N ARG A 399 30.38 -4.58 13.63
CA ARG A 399 30.52 -3.39 14.48
C ARG A 399 29.83 -3.58 15.84
N TRP A 400 28.59 -4.08 15.85
CA TRP A 400 27.83 -4.23 17.09
C TRP A 400 28.24 -5.47 17.89
N LEU A 401 28.68 -6.52 17.26
CA LEU A 401 29.32 -7.66 17.94
C LEU A 401 30.61 -7.24 18.64
N SER A 402 31.41 -6.38 18.01
CA SER A 402 32.63 -5.80 18.59
C SER A 402 32.38 -4.83 19.76
N ARG A 403 31.12 -4.44 19.98
CA ARG A 403 30.71 -3.52 21.05
C ARG A 403 29.95 -4.22 22.19
N ARG A 404 30.07 -5.54 22.32
CA ARG A 404 29.48 -6.29 23.42
C ARG A 404 30.15 -6.00 24.76
N SER A 405 31.46 -5.77 24.75
CA SER A 405 32.24 -5.31 25.91
C SER A 405 33.42 -4.46 25.43
N GLN A 406 34.09 -3.77 26.34
CA GLN A 406 35.25 -2.96 25.99
C GLN A 406 36.42 -3.80 25.42
N ARG A 407 36.49 -5.09 25.80
CA ARG A 407 37.56 -6.03 25.37
C ARG A 407 37.15 -6.85 24.11
N ALA A 408 35.89 -6.85 23.70
CA ALA A 408 35.36 -7.71 22.64
C ALA A 408 35.53 -7.14 21.23
N LYS A 409 36.75 -6.72 20.86
CA LYS A 409 37.02 -6.31 19.46
C LYS A 409 37.13 -7.55 18.59
N ILE A 410 36.15 -7.73 17.66
CA ILE A 410 36.19 -8.78 16.65
C ILE A 410 36.86 -8.23 15.39
N LYS A 411 38.09 -8.69 15.11
CA LYS A 411 38.82 -8.41 13.88
C LYS A 411 38.06 -9.00 12.68
N TRP A 412 38.25 -8.42 11.51
CA TRP A 412 37.51 -8.81 10.28
C TRP A 412 37.73 -10.29 9.92
N ASP A 413 38.92 -10.84 10.09
CA ASP A 413 39.21 -12.24 9.77
C ASP A 413 38.42 -13.22 10.68
N ARG A 414 38.36 -12.91 11.98
CA ARG A 414 37.53 -13.69 12.91
C ARG A 414 36.04 -13.57 12.58
N PHE A 415 35.61 -12.39 12.12
CA PHE A 415 34.23 -12.21 11.69
C PHE A 415 33.93 -12.99 10.40
N LYS A 416 34.88 -13.07 9.45
CA LYS A 416 34.75 -13.93 8.26
C LYS A 416 34.60 -15.42 8.63
N GLN A 417 35.33 -15.89 9.65
CA GLN A 417 35.15 -17.26 10.15
C GLN A 417 33.74 -17.46 10.74
N LEU A 418 33.23 -16.48 11.48
CA LEU A 418 31.84 -16.50 11.99
C LEU A 418 30.83 -16.51 10.85
N LEU A 419 31.05 -15.75 9.76
CA LEU A 419 30.17 -15.77 8.58
C LEU A 419 30.19 -17.10 7.83
N ARG A 420 31.26 -17.94 7.95
CA ARG A 420 31.26 -19.30 7.39
C ARG A 420 30.29 -20.23 8.14
N VAL A 421 30.14 -20.03 9.46
CA VAL A 421 29.20 -20.78 10.31
C VAL A 421 27.79 -20.21 10.24
N PHE A 422 27.67 -18.89 10.16
CA PHE A 422 26.43 -18.12 10.13
C PHE A 422 26.34 -17.24 8.87
N PRO A 423 26.19 -17.83 7.66
CA PRO A 423 26.21 -17.08 6.42
C PRO A 423 24.94 -16.22 6.28
N LEU A 424 25.14 -14.94 6.02
CA LEU A 424 24.04 -14.05 5.68
C LEU A 424 23.54 -14.34 4.26
N PRO A 425 22.22 -14.24 3.99
CA PRO A 425 21.66 -14.52 2.67
C PRO A 425 22.31 -13.62 1.59
N PRO A 426 22.83 -14.20 0.51
CA PRO A 426 23.41 -13.42 -0.58
C PRO A 426 22.34 -12.61 -1.31
N PRO A 427 22.73 -11.52 -1.98
CA PRO A 427 21.82 -10.69 -2.79
C PRO A 427 21.16 -11.54 -3.88
N LYS A 428 19.83 -11.44 -3.98
CA LYS A 428 19.04 -12.21 -4.95
C LYS A 428 18.03 -11.31 -5.67
N VAL A 429 17.96 -11.43 -7.00
CA VAL A 429 16.85 -10.88 -7.80
C VAL A 429 15.69 -11.87 -7.74
N VAL A 430 14.57 -11.42 -7.20
CA VAL A 430 13.35 -12.21 -7.00
C VAL A 430 12.37 -11.94 -8.15
N HIS A 431 12.22 -10.67 -8.54
CA HIS A 431 11.31 -10.22 -9.59
C HIS A 431 12.13 -9.88 -10.85
N SER A 432 12.08 -10.77 -11.81
CA SER A 432 12.80 -10.60 -13.09
C SER A 432 11.82 -10.26 -14.21
N ILE A 433 12.09 -9.17 -14.93
CA ILE A 433 11.34 -8.82 -16.15
C ILE A 433 11.59 -9.82 -17.30
N TYR A 434 12.65 -10.65 -17.20
CA TYR A 434 13.00 -11.67 -18.20
C TYR A 434 12.42 -13.05 -17.87
N ARG A 435 11.86 -13.25 -16.68
CA ARG A 435 11.07 -14.43 -16.37
C ARG A 435 9.67 -14.17 -16.91
N VAL A 436 9.42 -14.59 -18.15
CA VAL A 436 8.08 -14.89 -18.59
C VAL A 436 7.55 -15.90 -17.58
N ALA A 437 6.43 -15.61 -16.95
CA ALA A 437 5.76 -16.59 -16.14
C ALA A 437 5.54 -17.82 -17.02
N ASN A 438 6.23 -18.91 -16.76
CA ASN A 438 5.79 -20.21 -17.26
C ASN A 438 4.43 -20.45 -16.60
N PRO A 439 3.41 -20.78 -17.39
CA PRO A 439 2.07 -21.01 -16.94
C PRO A 439 1.99 -22.10 -15.87
#